data_fb4ae1ee3d7b7ee4887c53312ac8539b
#
_entry.id   fb4ae1ee3d7b7ee4887c53312ac8539b
#
_cell.length_a   1.000
_cell.length_b   1.000
_cell.length_c   1.000
_cell.angle_alpha   90.00
_cell.angle_beta   90.00
_cell.angle_gamma   90.00
#
_symmetry.space_group_name_H-M   'P 1'
#
loop_
_entity.id
_entity.type
_entity.pdbx_description
1 polymer ?
#
loop_
_entity_poly.entity_id
_entity_poly.type
_entity_poly.pdbx_seq_one_letter_code
_entity_poly.pdbx_strand_id
1 'polypeptide(L)'
;MLASFGKCLSAYKIKELNDHEALELFSLHAFQRNKPQEDYSELTDQVICYAKGIPLALAIIGADLYGRSEMEWKNALHKYERIPNKEIQQILEISYEGLDETEQDIFLDIACFFKRFCKNYVIDILNSCNLYPVIGIQRLTKKCLVTIDRYDKLWMHNLVQQMGKEIVRKESPKIPGKRSRLWCYEDAFEVLTENTV
;
A
#
# COMPACT_ATOMS: atom_id res chain seq x y z
N MET A 1 -31.61 3.81 30.74
CA MET A 1 -30.46 4.51 31.36
C MET A 1 -29.20 3.78 30.97
N LEU A 2 -28.55 4.20 29.87
CA LEU A 2 -27.24 3.68 29.48
C LEU A 2 -26.23 4.74 29.87
N ALA A 3 -25.41 4.41 30.88
CA ALA A 3 -24.37 5.27 31.40
C ALA A 3 -23.33 5.57 30.32
N SER A 4 -23.14 6.85 30.05
CA SER A 4 -22.07 7.39 29.21
C SER A 4 -20.72 7.08 29.83
N PHE A 5 -20.02 6.10 29.32
CA PHE A 5 -18.58 5.95 29.55
C PHE A 5 -17.83 6.97 28.72
N GLY A 6 -17.71 8.18 29.26
CA GLY A 6 -16.76 9.18 28.78
C GLY A 6 -15.32 8.77 29.12
N LYS A 7 -14.79 7.74 28.47
CA LYS A 7 -13.34 7.51 28.44
C LYS A 7 -12.79 8.35 27.29
N CYS A 8 -11.98 9.35 27.66
CA CYS A 8 -11.09 10.03 26.75
C CYS A 8 -10.17 8.96 26.13
N LEU A 9 -10.56 8.43 24.98
CA LEU A 9 -9.71 7.54 24.20
C LEU A 9 -8.62 8.42 23.59
N SER A 10 -7.49 8.54 24.27
CA SER A 10 -6.29 9.09 23.65
C SER A 10 -5.85 8.09 22.58
N ALA A 11 -6.01 8.45 21.31
CA ALA A 11 -5.49 7.66 20.22
C ALA A 11 -3.95 7.68 20.30
N TYR A 12 -3.36 6.57 20.73
CA TYR A 12 -1.91 6.39 20.67
C TYR A 12 -1.52 6.01 19.24
N LYS A 13 -0.86 6.93 18.55
CA LYS A 13 -0.32 6.64 17.23
C LYS A 13 0.94 5.79 17.40
N ILE A 14 0.86 4.50 17.05
CA ILE A 14 2.03 3.65 16.93
C ILE A 14 2.93 4.24 15.85
N LYS A 15 4.17 4.54 16.18
CA LYS A 15 5.15 5.05 15.21
C LYS A 15 5.61 3.90 14.32
N GLU A 16 5.83 4.21 13.05
CA GLU A 16 6.58 3.33 12.15
C GLU A 16 7.98 3.08 12.75
N LEU A 17 8.55 1.92 12.49
CA LEU A 17 9.92 1.63 12.89
C LEU A 17 10.87 2.63 12.21
N ASN A 18 11.86 3.12 12.95
CA ASN A 18 12.96 3.85 12.35
C ASN A 18 13.88 2.88 11.57
N ASP A 19 14.80 3.42 10.76
CA ASP A 19 15.65 2.60 9.88
C ASP A 19 16.48 1.58 10.67
N HIS A 20 16.94 1.91 11.87
CA HIS A 20 17.71 1.00 12.72
C HIS A 20 16.84 -0.15 13.26
N GLU A 21 15.66 0.16 13.78
CA GLU A 21 14.69 -0.83 14.27
C GLU A 21 14.20 -1.73 13.12
N ALA A 22 13.99 -1.14 11.94
CA ALA A 22 13.61 -1.86 10.72
C ALA A 22 14.72 -2.83 10.28
N LEU A 23 15.99 -2.39 10.32
CA LEU A 23 17.15 -3.19 10.01
C LEU A 23 17.30 -4.39 10.96
N GLU A 24 17.16 -4.15 12.26
CA GLU A 24 17.24 -5.21 13.26
C GLU A 24 16.14 -6.25 13.08
N LEU A 25 14.88 -5.80 12.94
CA LEU A 25 13.75 -6.69 12.76
C LEU A 25 13.89 -7.53 11.48
N PHE A 26 14.23 -6.89 10.36
CA PHE A 26 14.42 -7.58 9.10
C PHE A 26 15.58 -8.61 9.21
N SER A 27 16.72 -8.19 9.76
CA SER A 27 17.89 -9.04 9.88
C SER A 27 17.64 -10.26 10.76
N LEU A 28 16.83 -10.12 11.81
CA LEU A 28 16.41 -11.24 12.64
C LEU A 28 15.65 -12.31 11.84
N HIS A 29 14.77 -11.89 10.93
CA HIS A 29 13.99 -12.82 10.11
C HIS A 29 14.79 -13.36 8.91
N ALA A 30 15.61 -12.54 8.26
CA ALA A 30 16.33 -12.90 7.05
C ALA A 30 17.66 -13.65 7.31
N PHE A 31 18.30 -13.42 8.46
CA PHE A 31 19.62 -13.97 8.77
C PHE A 31 19.68 -14.66 10.13
N GLN A 32 18.62 -14.62 10.93
CA GLN A 32 18.60 -15.05 12.35
C GLN A 32 19.70 -14.37 13.19
N ARG A 33 20.00 -13.11 12.86
CA ARG A 33 21.01 -12.25 13.51
C ARG A 33 20.51 -10.82 13.52
N ASN A 34 21.05 -9.97 14.39
CA ASN A 34 20.66 -8.56 14.50
C ASN A 34 21.30 -7.66 13.41
N LYS A 35 22.12 -8.21 12.53
CA LYS A 35 22.81 -7.45 11.48
C LYS A 35 22.82 -8.24 10.17
N PRO A 36 22.74 -7.55 9.01
CA PRO A 36 22.84 -8.20 7.72
C PRO A 36 24.26 -8.77 7.51
N GLN A 37 24.39 -9.72 6.58
CA GLN A 37 25.68 -10.12 6.04
C GLN A 37 26.19 -9.02 5.09
N GLU A 38 27.49 -8.79 5.02
CA GLU A 38 28.08 -7.71 4.23
C GLU A 38 27.67 -7.77 2.75
N ASP A 39 27.65 -8.96 2.17
CA ASP A 39 27.27 -9.19 0.77
C ASP A 39 25.78 -8.86 0.46
N TYR A 40 24.94 -8.76 1.49
CA TYR A 40 23.51 -8.48 1.35
C TYR A 40 23.12 -7.06 1.78
N SER A 41 24.08 -6.18 2.08
CA SER A 41 23.80 -4.85 2.63
C SER A 41 22.91 -4.02 1.70
N GLU A 42 23.27 -3.89 0.43
CA GLU A 42 22.48 -3.12 -0.55
C GLU A 42 21.06 -3.68 -0.74
N LEU A 43 20.93 -5.00 -0.78
CA LEU A 43 19.61 -5.64 -0.92
C LEU A 43 18.77 -5.47 0.33
N THR A 44 19.40 -5.46 1.50
CA THR A 44 18.73 -5.16 2.77
C THR A 44 18.18 -3.74 2.79
N ASP A 45 18.95 -2.75 2.34
CA ASP A 45 18.51 -1.36 2.24
C ASP A 45 17.33 -1.21 1.29
N GLN A 46 17.31 -1.96 0.18
CA GLN A 46 16.17 -1.98 -0.75
C GLN A 46 14.91 -2.54 -0.07
N VAL A 47 15.02 -3.62 0.72
CA VAL A 47 13.89 -4.17 1.49
C VAL A 47 13.36 -3.15 2.50
N ILE A 48 14.23 -2.51 3.26
CA ILE A 48 13.84 -1.51 4.26
C ILE A 48 13.12 -0.34 3.58
N CYS A 49 13.65 0.15 2.46
CA CYS A 49 13.03 1.18 1.65
C CYS A 49 11.65 0.75 1.09
N TYR A 50 11.51 -0.49 0.68
CA TYR A 50 10.25 -1.05 0.19
C TYR A 50 9.22 -1.17 1.32
N ALA A 51 9.60 -1.74 2.45
CA ALA A 51 8.73 -1.96 3.60
C ALA A 51 8.40 -0.68 4.38
N LYS A 52 9.24 0.37 4.29
CA LYS A 52 9.05 1.69 4.94
C LYS A 52 8.57 1.60 6.40
N GLY A 53 9.26 0.80 7.19
CA GLY A 53 9.00 0.68 8.63
C GLY A 53 7.73 -0.08 9.02
N ILE A 54 7.06 -0.78 8.09
CA ILE A 54 5.94 -1.68 8.43
C ILE A 54 6.51 -2.99 8.98
N PRO A 55 6.36 -3.29 10.30
CA PRO A 55 6.98 -4.45 10.92
C PRO A 55 6.60 -5.77 10.26
N LEU A 56 5.32 -5.91 9.93
CA LEU A 56 4.79 -7.12 9.29
C LEU A 56 5.42 -7.39 7.92
N ALA A 57 5.60 -6.33 7.10
CA ALA A 57 6.24 -6.48 5.79
C ALA A 57 7.69 -6.91 5.92
N LEU A 58 8.43 -6.35 6.89
CA LEU A 58 9.82 -6.73 7.18
C LEU A 58 9.92 -8.19 7.62
N ALA A 59 9.03 -8.64 8.50
CA ALA A 59 9.01 -10.01 8.98
C ALA A 59 8.69 -11.01 7.85
N ILE A 60 7.65 -10.76 7.05
CA ILE A 60 7.25 -11.64 5.94
C ILE A 60 8.33 -11.70 4.87
N ILE A 61 8.87 -10.55 4.43
CA ILE A 61 9.91 -10.51 3.41
C ILE A 61 11.19 -11.15 3.94
N GLY A 62 11.57 -10.89 5.18
CA GLY A 62 12.74 -11.50 5.81
C GLY A 62 12.65 -13.03 5.87
N ALA A 63 11.49 -13.55 6.27
CA ALA A 63 11.23 -15.00 6.30
C ALA A 63 11.25 -15.61 4.88
N ASP A 64 10.67 -14.93 3.88
CA ASP A 64 10.69 -15.40 2.49
C ASP A 64 12.11 -15.41 1.88
N LEU A 65 12.96 -14.48 2.29
CA LEU A 65 14.34 -14.37 1.79
C LEU A 65 15.35 -15.21 2.58
N TYR A 66 14.97 -15.76 3.73
CA TYR A 66 15.84 -16.58 4.57
C TYR A 66 16.42 -17.77 3.80
N GLY A 67 17.75 -17.94 3.89
CA GLY A 67 18.48 -19.05 3.28
C GLY A 67 18.61 -19.00 1.74
N ARG A 68 18.13 -17.95 1.09
CA ARG A 68 18.27 -17.77 -0.36
C ARG A 68 19.58 -17.09 -0.72
N SER A 69 20.10 -17.38 -1.92
CA SER A 69 21.26 -16.73 -2.50
C SER A 69 21.01 -15.26 -2.86
N GLU A 70 22.07 -14.48 -3.03
CA GLU A 70 22.01 -13.09 -3.47
C GLU A 70 21.22 -12.90 -4.79
N MET A 71 21.42 -13.81 -5.75
CA MET A 71 20.70 -13.79 -7.02
C MET A 71 19.20 -14.00 -6.84
N GLU A 72 18.80 -14.90 -5.95
CA GLU A 72 17.38 -15.13 -5.62
C GLU A 72 16.77 -13.94 -4.91
N TRP A 73 17.53 -13.24 -4.05
CA TRP A 73 17.10 -11.99 -3.44
C TRP A 73 16.82 -10.92 -4.49
N LYS A 74 17.76 -10.67 -5.41
CA LYS A 74 17.58 -9.71 -6.53
C LYS A 74 16.34 -10.02 -7.33
N ASN A 75 16.12 -11.27 -7.67
CA ASN A 75 14.94 -11.70 -8.42
C ASN A 75 13.64 -11.52 -7.62
N ALA A 76 13.65 -11.85 -6.32
CA ALA A 76 12.49 -11.67 -5.45
C ALA A 76 12.13 -10.19 -5.29
N LEU A 77 13.11 -9.32 -5.04
CA LEU A 77 12.88 -7.88 -4.89
C LEU A 77 12.33 -7.25 -6.18
N HIS A 78 12.91 -7.57 -7.33
CA HIS A 78 12.39 -7.13 -8.62
C HIS A 78 10.95 -7.63 -8.87
N LYS A 79 10.64 -8.85 -8.43
CA LYS A 79 9.27 -9.38 -8.48
C LYS A 79 8.33 -8.58 -7.58
N TYR A 80 8.73 -8.26 -6.32
CA TYR A 80 7.89 -7.51 -5.37
C TYR A 80 7.57 -6.09 -5.84
N GLU A 81 8.45 -5.46 -6.61
CA GLU A 81 8.17 -4.15 -7.23
C GLU A 81 6.98 -4.21 -8.21
N ARG A 82 6.85 -5.32 -8.93
CA ARG A 82 5.83 -5.53 -9.98
C ARG A 82 4.61 -6.29 -9.48
N ILE A 83 4.83 -7.31 -8.66
CA ILE A 83 3.80 -8.21 -8.12
C ILE A 83 3.99 -8.25 -6.60
N PRO A 84 3.13 -7.59 -5.84
CA PRO A 84 3.25 -7.54 -4.39
C PRO A 84 3.26 -8.93 -3.75
N ASN A 85 3.95 -9.08 -2.62
CA ASN A 85 3.93 -10.32 -1.86
C ASN A 85 2.49 -10.66 -1.44
N LYS A 86 2.05 -11.88 -1.73
CA LYS A 86 0.66 -12.31 -1.56
C LYS A 86 0.19 -12.24 -0.10
N GLU A 87 1.03 -12.60 0.85
CA GLU A 87 0.68 -12.59 2.28
C GLU A 87 0.48 -11.15 2.78
N ILE A 88 1.37 -10.25 2.40
CA ILE A 88 1.23 -8.81 2.71
C ILE A 88 -0.06 -8.27 2.12
N GLN A 89 -0.36 -8.62 0.86
CA GLN A 89 -1.58 -8.19 0.19
C GLN A 89 -2.83 -8.67 0.91
N GLN A 90 -2.92 -9.95 1.24
CA GLN A 90 -4.07 -10.53 1.94
C GLN A 90 -4.36 -9.84 3.28
N ILE A 91 -3.32 -9.51 4.04
CA ILE A 91 -3.49 -8.83 5.33
C ILE A 91 -3.99 -7.39 5.14
N LEU A 92 -3.46 -6.68 4.14
CA LEU A 92 -3.90 -5.32 3.83
C LEU A 92 -5.32 -5.29 3.25
N GLU A 93 -5.70 -6.29 2.44
CA GLU A 93 -7.03 -6.43 1.84
C GLU A 93 -8.15 -6.51 2.90
N ILE A 94 -7.90 -7.07 4.09
CA ILE A 94 -8.89 -7.09 5.19
C ILE A 94 -9.40 -5.68 5.55
N SER A 95 -8.52 -4.69 5.56
CA SER A 95 -8.90 -3.31 5.83
C SER A 95 -9.72 -2.68 4.71
N TYR A 96 -9.46 -3.07 3.47
CA TYR A 96 -10.20 -2.66 2.27
C TYR A 96 -11.59 -3.32 2.20
N GLU A 97 -11.69 -4.62 2.44
CA GLU A 97 -12.96 -5.37 2.46
C GLU A 97 -13.94 -4.84 3.51
N GLY A 98 -13.46 -4.23 4.58
CA GLY A 98 -14.28 -3.59 5.59
C GLY A 98 -14.73 -2.15 5.22
N LEU A 99 -14.58 -1.71 3.98
CA LEU A 99 -15.10 -0.46 3.40
C LEU A 99 -16.44 -0.72 2.68
N ASP A 100 -17.30 0.28 2.61
CA ASP A 100 -18.44 0.23 1.70
C ASP A 100 -18.02 0.49 0.23
N GLU A 101 -18.90 0.25 -0.72
CA GLU A 101 -18.61 0.37 -2.16
C GLU A 101 -18.09 1.76 -2.54
N THR A 102 -18.66 2.84 -2.01
CA THR A 102 -18.21 4.20 -2.31
C THR A 102 -16.85 4.50 -1.69
N GLU A 103 -16.59 4.01 -0.48
CA GLU A 103 -15.29 4.12 0.19
C GLU A 103 -14.21 3.32 -0.56
N GLN A 104 -14.57 2.14 -1.11
CA GLN A 104 -13.69 1.32 -1.95
C GLN A 104 -13.32 2.06 -3.24
N ASP A 105 -14.29 2.66 -3.92
CA ASP A 105 -14.05 3.43 -5.13
C ASP A 105 -13.13 4.63 -4.86
N ILE A 106 -13.39 5.41 -3.82
CA ILE A 106 -12.53 6.52 -3.41
C ILE A 106 -11.10 6.03 -3.12
N PHE A 107 -10.97 4.90 -2.42
CA PHE A 107 -9.66 4.31 -2.13
C PHE A 107 -8.91 3.94 -3.40
N LEU A 108 -9.55 3.26 -4.35
CA LEU A 108 -8.94 2.84 -5.61
C LEU A 108 -8.55 4.05 -6.48
N ASP A 109 -9.37 5.10 -6.51
CA ASP A 109 -9.05 6.33 -7.23
C ASP A 109 -7.82 7.03 -6.63
N ILE A 110 -7.72 7.11 -5.30
CA ILE A 110 -6.55 7.66 -4.64
C ILE A 110 -5.31 6.80 -4.93
N ALA A 111 -5.42 5.48 -4.88
CA ALA A 111 -4.31 4.57 -5.12
C ALA A 111 -3.78 4.65 -6.57
N CYS A 112 -4.69 4.76 -7.54
CA CYS A 112 -4.34 4.77 -8.96
C CYS A 112 -3.89 6.15 -9.45
N PHE A 113 -4.53 7.24 -8.98
CA PHE A 113 -4.38 8.55 -9.60
C PHE A 113 -4.02 9.68 -8.63
N PHE A 114 -4.53 9.70 -7.39
CA PHE A 114 -4.55 10.91 -6.57
C PHE A 114 -3.59 10.92 -5.38
N LYS A 115 -2.70 9.93 -5.29
CA LYS A 115 -1.62 9.96 -4.28
C LYS A 115 -0.74 11.21 -4.49
N ARG A 116 -0.50 11.97 -3.42
CA ARG A 116 0.24 13.26 -3.39
C ARG A 116 -0.52 14.48 -3.94
N PHE A 117 -1.77 14.33 -4.34
CA PHE A 117 -2.59 15.47 -4.74
C PHE A 117 -3.18 16.18 -3.51
N CYS A 118 -3.51 17.48 -3.67
CA CYS A 118 -4.21 18.26 -2.65
C CYS A 118 -5.58 17.65 -2.36
N LYS A 119 -5.89 17.46 -1.08
CA LYS A 119 -7.14 16.83 -0.64
C LYS A 119 -8.39 17.54 -1.21
N ASN A 120 -8.43 18.88 -1.18
CA ASN A 120 -9.57 19.63 -1.66
C ASN A 120 -9.79 19.47 -3.17
N TYR A 121 -8.70 19.45 -3.96
CA TYR A 121 -8.78 19.18 -5.39
C TYR A 121 -9.37 17.79 -5.68
N VAL A 122 -8.95 16.77 -4.92
CA VAL A 122 -9.48 15.41 -5.06
C VAL A 122 -10.94 15.33 -4.63
N ILE A 123 -11.33 16.04 -3.56
CA ILE A 123 -12.72 16.14 -3.12
C ILE A 123 -13.61 16.72 -4.24
N ASP A 124 -13.18 17.78 -4.90
CA ASP A 124 -13.95 18.40 -5.99
C ASP A 124 -14.17 17.44 -7.16
N ILE A 125 -13.13 16.69 -7.56
CA ILE A 125 -13.23 15.68 -8.63
C ILE A 125 -14.19 14.55 -8.22
N LEU A 126 -13.98 13.95 -7.05
CA LEU A 126 -14.77 12.81 -6.61
C LEU A 126 -16.24 13.17 -6.31
N ASN A 127 -16.52 14.41 -5.91
CA ASN A 127 -17.88 14.93 -5.80
C ASN A 127 -18.59 14.93 -7.16
N SER A 128 -17.88 15.29 -8.24
CA SER A 128 -18.42 15.27 -9.61
C SER A 128 -18.76 13.85 -10.09
N CYS A 129 -18.19 12.82 -9.45
CA CYS A 129 -18.48 11.40 -9.70
C CYS A 129 -19.58 10.83 -8.78
N ASN A 130 -20.31 11.68 -8.03
CA ASN A 130 -21.31 11.28 -7.04
C ASN A 130 -20.78 10.36 -5.92
N LEU A 131 -19.49 10.39 -5.66
CA LEU A 131 -18.87 9.77 -4.50
C LEU A 131 -18.91 10.78 -3.35
N TYR A 132 -19.05 10.32 -2.13
CA TYR A 132 -19.10 11.17 -0.92
C TYR A 132 -17.70 11.32 -0.31
N PRO A 133 -16.76 12.06 -0.97
CA PRO A 133 -15.31 11.98 -0.66
C PRO A 133 -14.94 12.54 0.71
N VAL A 134 -15.72 13.50 1.24
CA VAL A 134 -15.42 14.07 2.56
C VAL A 134 -15.52 12.99 3.64
N ILE A 135 -16.61 12.22 3.64
CA ILE A 135 -16.82 11.12 4.60
C ILE A 135 -15.88 9.95 4.27
N GLY A 136 -15.77 9.60 2.98
CA GLY A 136 -14.93 8.50 2.53
C GLY A 136 -13.46 8.69 2.90
N ILE A 137 -12.85 9.85 2.59
CA ILE A 137 -11.47 10.16 2.97
C ILE A 137 -11.28 10.15 4.49
N GLN A 138 -12.26 10.66 5.26
CA GLN A 138 -12.21 10.59 6.71
C GLN A 138 -12.20 9.13 7.20
N ARG A 139 -13.00 8.26 6.59
CA ARG A 139 -13.05 6.84 6.93
C ARG A 139 -11.75 6.13 6.58
N LEU A 140 -11.21 6.37 5.37
CA LEU A 140 -9.93 5.84 4.93
C LEU A 140 -8.78 6.26 5.86
N THR A 141 -8.81 7.52 6.34
CA THR A 141 -7.82 8.03 7.29
C THR A 141 -7.94 7.33 8.65
N LYS A 142 -9.17 7.11 9.15
CA LYS A 142 -9.39 6.35 10.41
C LYS A 142 -8.92 4.90 10.32
N LYS A 143 -9.00 4.29 9.14
CA LYS A 143 -8.49 2.93 8.87
C LYS A 143 -6.99 2.90 8.52
N CYS A 144 -6.29 4.03 8.57
CA CYS A 144 -4.87 4.17 8.22
C CYS A 144 -4.52 3.75 6.78
N LEU A 145 -5.50 3.68 5.87
CA LEU A 145 -5.29 3.40 4.45
C LEU A 145 -4.77 4.63 3.70
N VAL A 146 -5.19 5.82 4.12
CA VAL A 146 -4.76 7.12 3.61
C VAL A 146 -4.35 8.00 4.76
N THR A 147 -3.35 8.84 4.56
CA THR A 147 -2.97 9.90 5.50
C THR A 147 -2.99 11.25 4.79
N ILE A 148 -3.07 12.32 5.56
CA ILE A 148 -3.00 13.69 5.04
C ILE A 148 -1.73 14.30 5.60
N ASP A 149 -0.86 14.77 4.71
CA ASP A 149 0.40 15.38 5.12
C ASP A 149 0.21 16.85 5.60
N ARG A 150 1.29 17.47 6.07
CA ARG A 150 1.28 18.86 6.55
C ARG A 150 0.94 19.91 5.48
N TYR A 151 0.93 19.51 4.21
CA TYR A 151 0.59 20.37 3.07
C TYR A 151 -0.82 20.06 2.52
N ASP A 152 -1.66 19.40 3.31
CA ASP A 152 -3.02 18.98 2.95
C ASP A 152 -3.07 18.10 1.70
N LYS A 153 -2.01 17.28 1.48
CA LYS A 153 -1.95 16.31 0.39
C LYS A 153 -2.29 14.91 0.87
N LEU A 154 -3.02 14.18 0.04
CA LEU A 154 -3.32 12.77 0.27
C LEU A 154 -2.07 11.93 0.11
N TRP A 155 -1.80 11.12 1.08
CA TRP A 155 -0.68 10.19 1.09
C TRP A 155 -1.15 8.79 1.46
N MET A 156 -0.50 7.78 0.90
CA MET A 156 -0.66 6.39 1.32
C MET A 156 0.65 5.64 1.22
N HIS A 157 0.81 4.64 2.07
CA HIS A 157 1.97 3.77 2.04
C HIS A 157 2.09 3.05 0.70
N ASN A 158 3.31 2.78 0.22
CA ASN A 158 3.52 2.14 -1.08
C ASN A 158 2.85 0.76 -1.18
N LEU A 159 2.93 -0.05 -0.11
CA LEU A 159 2.28 -1.37 -0.07
C LEU A 159 0.75 -1.28 -0.14
N VAL A 160 0.16 -0.26 0.49
CA VAL A 160 -1.28 0.01 0.41
C VAL A 160 -1.66 0.48 -1.01
N GLN A 161 -0.83 1.31 -1.63
CA GLN A 161 -1.01 1.71 -3.03
C GLN A 161 -0.91 0.52 -3.99
N GLN A 162 0.10 -0.34 -3.80
CA GLN A 162 0.25 -1.55 -4.60
C GLN A 162 -0.96 -2.48 -4.44
N MET A 163 -1.50 -2.63 -3.22
CA MET A 163 -2.71 -3.38 -2.98
C MET A 163 -3.88 -2.84 -3.80
N GLY A 164 -4.15 -1.54 -3.76
CA GLY A 164 -5.22 -0.93 -4.56
C GLY A 164 -5.07 -1.17 -6.05
N LYS A 165 -3.86 -0.98 -6.58
CA LYS A 165 -3.54 -1.27 -7.98
C LYS A 165 -3.70 -2.74 -8.35
N GLU A 166 -3.31 -3.66 -7.46
CA GLU A 166 -3.47 -5.09 -7.68
C GLU A 166 -4.93 -5.52 -7.65
N ILE A 167 -5.77 -4.92 -6.80
CA ILE A 167 -7.23 -5.16 -6.79
C ILE A 167 -7.81 -4.84 -8.18
N VAL A 168 -7.52 -3.66 -8.72
CA VAL A 168 -7.97 -3.27 -10.06
C VAL A 168 -7.40 -4.20 -11.14
N ARG A 169 -6.13 -4.60 -11.04
CA ARG A 169 -5.53 -5.54 -12.00
C ARG A 169 -6.21 -6.91 -11.99
N LYS A 170 -6.63 -7.37 -10.82
CA LYS A 170 -7.36 -8.66 -10.65
C LYS A 170 -8.76 -8.65 -11.29
N GLU A 171 -9.38 -7.49 -11.53
CA GLU A 171 -10.67 -7.42 -12.22
C GLU A 171 -10.59 -8.01 -13.63
N SER A 172 -9.48 -7.74 -14.34
CA SER A 172 -9.19 -8.33 -15.64
C SER A 172 -7.67 -8.39 -15.88
N PRO A 173 -7.00 -9.51 -15.49
CA PRO A 173 -5.54 -9.58 -15.56
C PRO A 173 -4.95 -9.49 -16.96
N LYS A 174 -5.70 -9.97 -17.97
CA LYS A 174 -5.22 -10.11 -19.37
C LYS A 174 -5.77 -9.05 -20.33
N ILE A 175 -6.86 -8.39 -19.98
CA ILE A 175 -7.54 -7.44 -20.86
C ILE A 175 -7.69 -6.11 -20.12
N PRO A 176 -6.74 -5.17 -20.27
CA PRO A 176 -6.75 -3.90 -19.54
C PRO A 176 -8.04 -3.10 -19.73
N GLY A 177 -8.62 -3.09 -20.93
CA GLY A 177 -9.86 -2.37 -21.25
C GLY A 177 -11.11 -2.81 -20.48
N LYS A 178 -11.04 -3.94 -19.77
CA LYS A 178 -12.13 -4.42 -18.89
C LYS A 178 -11.92 -4.06 -17.40
N ARG A 179 -10.86 -3.33 -17.07
CA ARG A 179 -10.60 -2.86 -15.72
C ARG A 179 -11.34 -1.55 -15.47
N SER A 180 -11.75 -1.34 -14.22
CA SER A 180 -12.41 -0.09 -13.81
C SER A 180 -11.49 1.13 -13.90
N ARG A 181 -10.17 0.93 -13.86
CA ARG A 181 -9.15 2.00 -13.85
C ARG A 181 -7.91 1.59 -14.65
N LEU A 182 -7.35 2.56 -15.40
CA LEU A 182 -6.09 2.42 -16.12
C LEU A 182 -5.11 3.46 -15.59
N TRP A 183 -4.04 3.04 -14.95
CA TRP A 183 -3.06 3.95 -14.30
C TRP A 183 -1.66 3.86 -14.89
N CYS A 184 -1.34 2.84 -15.72
CA CYS A 184 -0.06 2.74 -16.38
C CYS A 184 -0.19 3.07 -17.86
N TYR A 185 0.89 3.61 -18.39
CA TYR A 185 0.94 4.04 -19.77
C TYR A 185 0.72 2.89 -20.76
N GLU A 186 1.33 1.74 -20.49
CA GLU A 186 1.30 0.57 -21.37
C GLU A 186 -0.15 0.06 -21.54
N ASP A 187 -0.88 -0.13 -20.43
CA ASP A 187 -2.28 -0.57 -20.46
C ASP A 187 -3.18 0.47 -21.16
N ALA A 188 -2.98 1.76 -20.86
CA ALA A 188 -3.76 2.83 -21.50
C ALA A 188 -3.46 2.93 -23.00
N PHE A 189 -2.20 2.79 -23.40
CA PHE A 189 -1.80 2.81 -24.80
C PHE A 189 -2.39 1.63 -25.58
N GLU A 190 -2.34 0.41 -25.02
CA GLU A 190 -2.94 -0.79 -25.60
C GLU A 190 -4.45 -0.58 -25.83
N VAL A 191 -5.19 -0.14 -24.82
CA VAL A 191 -6.65 0.10 -24.92
C VAL A 191 -6.99 1.14 -25.98
N LEU A 192 -6.23 2.24 -26.05
CA LEU A 192 -6.49 3.33 -27.00
C LEU A 192 -6.10 2.97 -28.44
N THR A 193 -5.09 2.11 -28.64
CA THR A 193 -4.64 1.73 -29.98
C THR A 193 -5.38 0.52 -30.56
N GLU A 194 -5.77 -0.44 -29.71
CA GLU A 194 -6.43 -1.67 -30.15
C GLU A 194 -7.96 -1.59 -30.13
N ASN A 195 -8.54 -0.45 -29.74
CA ASN A 195 -10.00 -0.25 -29.62
C ASN A 195 -10.67 -1.38 -28.80
N THR A 196 -9.99 -1.91 -27.80
CA THR A 196 -10.47 -3.00 -26.93
C THR A 196 -11.28 -2.46 -25.74
N VAL A 197 -12.29 -1.64 -26.02
CA VAL A 197 -13.24 -1.14 -25.01
C VAL A 197 -14.45 -2.05 -24.96
#